data_fa0e077483836f307eecbce7d731f212
#
_entry.id   fa0e077483836f307eecbce7d731f212
#
_cell.length_a   1.000
_cell.length_b   1.000
_cell.length_c   1.000
_cell.angle_alpha   90.00
_cell.angle_beta   90.00
_cell.angle_gamma   90.00
#
_symmetry.space_group_name_H-M   'P 1'
#
loop_
_entity.id
_entity.type
_entity.pdbx_description
1 polymer ?
#
loop_
_entity_poly.entity_id
_entity_poly.type
_entity_poly.pdbx_seq_one_letter_code
_entity_poly.pdbx_strand_id
1 'polypeptide(L)'
;IATTTERKIYRTEANGSQLKLLTTITDNTTLTFSDNNADGTLGVNIPATNSECPKPQFITVKDEKLIGAVHANRPNYLYVTEVEVEVFFTTSGVYDVSGVGNDNTALTGLVEDYDQIVVFSERHIYLVQTQGLVAQVQQTTSNVGCTDGFSIARIPENDILPGGIMFVSNLYDVRIFSGNIATNLATSFDNLRTNNYSIQLNKDTFANELRGNPLHAAFHDYKYHLIAENFIYV
;
A
#
# COMPACT_ATOMS: atom_id res chain seq x y z
N ILE A 1 11.15 15.03 11.42
CA ILE A 1 12.13 15.11 10.32
C ILE A 1 13.38 14.42 10.85
N ALA A 2 13.72 13.27 10.30
CA ALA A 2 14.98 12.60 10.62
C ALA A 2 16.12 13.58 10.32
N THR A 3 16.94 13.85 11.29
CA THR A 3 18.12 14.69 11.10
C THR A 3 19.13 13.90 10.27
N THR A 4 19.55 14.44 9.13
CA THR A 4 20.63 13.85 8.33
C THR A 4 21.85 13.67 9.22
N THR A 5 22.30 12.45 9.41
CA THR A 5 23.44 12.13 10.29
C THR A 5 24.75 12.13 9.53
N GLU A 6 24.71 11.90 8.21
CA GLU A 6 25.89 11.91 7.35
C GLU A 6 25.57 12.37 5.94
N ARG A 7 26.57 12.88 5.23
CA ARG A 7 26.51 13.25 3.82
C ARG A 7 27.73 12.67 3.11
N LYS A 8 27.52 11.95 2.01
CA LYS A 8 28.59 11.36 1.21
C LYS A 8 28.86 12.22 -0.01
N ILE A 9 30.10 12.58 -0.23
CA ILE A 9 30.56 13.33 -1.40
C ILE A 9 31.22 12.35 -2.35
N TYR A 10 30.85 12.40 -3.61
CA TYR A 10 31.40 11.58 -4.67
C TYR A 10 31.99 12.50 -5.75
N ARG A 11 33.05 12.05 -6.39
CA ARG A 11 33.58 12.65 -7.61
C ARG A 11 34.11 11.60 -8.57
N THR A 12 34.37 11.98 -9.81
CA THR A 12 35.07 11.14 -10.80
C THR A 12 36.59 11.28 -10.63
N GLU A 13 37.34 10.28 -11.09
CA GLU A 13 38.76 10.45 -11.40
C GLU A 13 38.91 11.40 -12.58
N ALA A 14 40.11 11.96 -12.76
CA ALA A 14 40.43 12.78 -13.93
C ALA A 14 40.15 11.97 -15.21
N ASN A 15 39.34 12.52 -16.12
CA ASN A 15 38.88 11.86 -17.34
C ASN A 15 38.02 10.57 -17.12
N GLY A 16 37.63 10.29 -15.88
CA GLY A 16 36.74 9.17 -15.54
C GLY A 16 35.28 9.56 -15.61
N SER A 17 34.39 8.57 -15.79
CA SER A 17 32.93 8.74 -15.75
C SER A 17 32.27 8.13 -14.50
N GLN A 18 33.01 7.27 -13.79
CA GLN A 18 32.50 6.58 -12.61
C GLN A 18 32.69 7.45 -11.36
N LEU A 19 31.58 7.72 -10.67
CA LEU A 19 31.61 8.41 -9.38
C LEU A 19 32.15 7.47 -8.28
N LYS A 20 33.14 7.94 -7.55
CA LYS A 20 33.76 7.25 -6.41
C LYS A 20 33.64 8.08 -5.14
N LEU A 21 33.49 7.41 -4.01
CA LEU A 21 33.38 8.07 -2.72
C LEU A 21 34.66 8.89 -2.41
N LEU A 22 34.50 10.18 -2.24
CA LEU A 22 35.58 11.08 -1.85
C LEU A 22 35.68 11.16 -0.33
N THR A 23 34.56 11.41 0.34
CA THR A 23 34.51 11.52 1.79
C THR A 23 33.08 11.38 2.33
N THR A 24 32.97 11.13 3.63
CA THR A 24 31.73 11.18 4.39
C THR A 24 31.79 12.29 5.42
N ILE A 25 30.88 13.25 5.36
CA ILE A 25 30.72 14.30 6.36
C ILE A 25 29.69 13.81 7.38
N THR A 26 30.08 13.66 8.63
CA THR A 26 29.28 13.06 9.72
C THR A 26 28.53 14.10 10.55
N ASP A 27 28.27 15.27 9.98
CA ASP A 27 27.51 16.35 10.62
C ASP A 27 26.57 17.05 9.62
N ASN A 28 25.70 17.91 10.15
CA ASN A 28 24.77 18.73 9.37
C ASN A 28 25.14 20.22 9.28
N THR A 29 26.29 20.61 9.83
CA THR A 29 26.69 22.01 9.98
C THR A 29 27.81 22.40 9.03
N THR A 30 28.64 21.48 8.59
CA THR A 30 29.73 21.72 7.62
C THR A 30 29.16 22.15 6.27
N LEU A 31 29.39 23.36 5.83
CA LEU A 31 28.86 23.91 4.58
C LEU A 31 29.82 23.81 3.41
N THR A 32 31.12 23.66 3.65
CA THR A 32 32.11 23.61 2.60
C THR A 32 33.06 22.46 2.81
N PHE A 33 33.54 21.86 1.71
CA PHE A 33 34.55 20.83 1.70
C PHE A 33 35.56 21.13 0.59
N SER A 34 36.86 21.09 0.91
CA SER A 34 37.93 21.26 -0.07
C SER A 34 38.51 19.92 -0.44
N ASP A 35 38.45 19.58 -1.71
CA ASP A 35 39.04 18.34 -2.23
C ASP A 35 40.48 18.54 -2.68
N ASN A 36 41.39 17.94 -1.92
CA ASN A 36 42.83 17.88 -2.24
C ASN A 36 43.28 16.42 -2.39
N ASN A 37 42.37 15.46 -2.50
CA ASN A 37 42.69 14.05 -2.58
C ASN A 37 43.17 13.65 -3.99
N ALA A 38 44.17 12.81 -4.06
CA ALA A 38 44.56 12.19 -5.35
C ALA A 38 43.53 11.17 -5.79
N ASP A 39 43.36 10.96 -7.10
CA ASP A 39 42.42 10.02 -7.67
C ASP A 39 42.55 8.58 -7.12
N GLY A 40 43.79 8.14 -6.91
CA GLY A 40 44.07 6.80 -6.37
C GLY A 40 43.66 6.59 -4.91
N THR A 41 43.21 7.63 -4.20
CA THR A 41 42.73 7.56 -2.81
C THR A 41 41.19 7.54 -2.70
N LEU A 42 40.49 7.62 -3.83
CA LEU A 42 39.05 7.56 -3.85
C LEU A 42 38.56 6.18 -3.40
N GLY A 43 37.46 6.17 -2.67
CA GLY A 43 36.85 4.97 -2.11
C GLY A 43 36.02 4.19 -3.13
N VAL A 44 35.04 3.49 -2.62
CA VAL A 44 34.16 2.64 -3.44
C VAL A 44 33.34 3.46 -4.45
N ASN A 45 32.98 2.82 -5.54
CA ASN A 45 32.08 3.42 -6.53
C ASN A 45 30.74 3.78 -5.90
N ILE A 46 30.14 4.85 -6.39
CA ILE A 46 28.74 5.11 -6.06
C ILE A 46 27.94 3.85 -6.42
N PRO A 47 27.01 3.41 -5.55
CA PRO A 47 26.18 2.28 -5.89
C PRO A 47 25.52 2.49 -7.27
N ALA A 48 25.78 1.57 -8.20
CA ALA A 48 25.30 1.66 -9.58
C ALA A 48 23.77 1.60 -9.69
N THR A 49 23.11 1.25 -8.60
CA THR A 49 21.66 1.03 -8.48
C THR A 49 21.01 1.97 -7.48
N ASN A 50 21.27 3.27 -7.58
CA ASN A 50 20.32 4.23 -7.06
C ASN A 50 19.14 4.33 -8.06
N SER A 51 18.46 3.22 -8.24
CA SER A 51 17.15 3.26 -8.84
C SER A 51 16.25 4.11 -7.93
N GLU A 52 15.47 4.97 -8.55
CA GLU A 52 14.51 5.79 -7.84
C GLU A 52 13.70 4.90 -6.88
N CYS A 53 13.59 5.32 -5.61
CA CYS A 53 12.78 4.60 -4.63
C CYS A 53 11.36 4.44 -5.20
N PRO A 54 10.81 3.22 -5.22
CA PRO A 54 9.42 3.03 -5.62
C PRO A 54 8.50 3.93 -4.81
N LYS A 55 7.54 4.54 -5.48
CA LYS A 55 6.53 5.43 -4.89
C LYS A 55 5.18 4.72 -4.90
N PRO A 56 4.93 3.77 -3.99
CA PRO A 56 3.63 3.14 -3.88
C PRO A 56 2.60 4.15 -3.41
N GLN A 57 1.37 3.99 -3.87
CA GLN A 57 0.25 4.86 -3.49
C GLN A 57 -0.23 4.57 -2.07
N PHE A 58 -0.20 3.30 -1.68
CA PHE A 58 -0.59 2.85 -0.34
C PHE A 58 0.61 2.27 0.38
N ILE A 59 0.76 2.66 1.63
CA ILE A 59 1.86 2.23 2.51
C ILE A 59 1.27 1.88 3.88
N THR A 60 1.75 0.79 4.45
CA THR A 60 1.48 0.42 5.86
C THR A 60 2.75 -0.10 6.52
N VAL A 61 2.70 -0.28 7.83
CA VAL A 61 3.80 -0.84 8.62
C VAL A 61 3.32 -2.12 9.29
N LYS A 62 4.11 -3.18 9.18
CA LYS A 62 3.88 -4.43 9.88
C LYS A 62 5.20 -5.13 10.19
N ASP A 63 5.35 -5.65 11.42
CA ASP A 63 6.55 -6.36 11.86
C ASP A 63 7.85 -5.56 11.58
N GLU A 64 7.84 -4.26 11.91
CA GLU A 64 8.96 -3.32 11.72
C GLU A 64 9.40 -3.15 10.25
N LYS A 65 8.53 -3.50 9.30
CA LYS A 65 8.76 -3.37 7.86
C LYS A 65 7.75 -2.40 7.26
N LEU A 66 8.18 -1.62 6.27
CA LEU A 66 7.27 -0.90 5.40
C LEU A 66 6.76 -1.83 4.30
N ILE A 67 5.47 -1.80 4.06
CA ILE A 67 4.81 -2.53 2.98
C ILE A 67 4.12 -1.51 2.09
N GLY A 68 4.40 -1.54 0.80
CA GLY A 68 3.82 -0.63 -0.17
C GLY A 68 3.20 -1.36 -1.35
N ALA A 69 2.09 -0.83 -1.87
CA ALA A 69 1.38 -1.36 -3.03
C ALA A 69 0.89 -0.25 -3.95
N VAL A 70 0.47 -0.61 -5.14
CA VAL A 70 -0.07 0.30 -6.16
C VAL A 70 0.98 1.28 -6.66
N HIS A 71 1.91 0.77 -7.47
CA HIS A 71 2.93 1.58 -8.13
C HIS A 71 2.56 1.78 -9.60
N ALA A 72 2.64 3.01 -10.10
CA ALA A 72 2.18 3.39 -11.44
C ALA A 72 2.76 2.54 -12.58
N ASN A 73 4.06 2.22 -12.52
CA ASN A 73 4.75 1.45 -13.57
C ASN A 73 4.77 -0.06 -13.32
N ARG A 74 4.37 -0.51 -12.14
CA ARG A 74 4.37 -1.91 -11.71
C ARG A 74 3.13 -2.16 -10.84
N PRO A 75 1.93 -2.16 -11.42
CA PRO A 75 0.68 -2.16 -10.66
C PRO A 75 0.44 -3.46 -9.89
N ASN A 76 1.10 -4.56 -10.27
CA ASN A 76 0.95 -5.87 -9.63
C ASN A 76 2.03 -6.16 -8.59
N TYR A 77 2.87 -5.19 -8.26
CA TYR A 77 4.00 -5.42 -7.36
C TYR A 77 3.71 -4.93 -5.94
N LEU A 78 4.10 -5.77 -5.01
CA LEU A 78 4.16 -5.46 -3.58
C LEU A 78 5.62 -5.19 -3.21
N TYR A 79 5.86 -4.15 -2.45
CA TYR A 79 7.16 -3.76 -1.93
C TYR A 79 7.19 -3.99 -0.43
N VAL A 80 8.17 -4.73 0.07
CA VAL A 80 8.36 -5.01 1.49
C VAL A 80 9.81 -4.67 1.84
N THR A 81 10.04 -3.84 2.84
CA THR A 81 11.40 -3.53 3.30
C THR A 81 11.95 -4.64 4.20
N GLU A 82 13.25 -4.58 4.45
CA GLU A 82 13.84 -5.31 5.56
C GLU A 82 13.43 -4.64 6.89
N VAL A 83 13.66 -5.32 8.00
CA VAL A 83 13.38 -4.80 9.35
C VAL A 83 14.20 -3.53 9.58
N GLU A 84 13.58 -2.50 10.15
CA GLU A 84 14.19 -1.19 10.44
C GLU A 84 14.71 -0.43 9.21
N VAL A 85 14.32 -0.85 7.99
CA VAL A 85 14.69 -0.16 6.75
C VAL A 85 13.52 0.66 6.25
N GLU A 86 13.71 1.97 6.17
CA GLU A 86 12.65 2.93 5.82
C GLU A 86 12.59 3.25 4.31
N VAL A 87 13.22 2.45 3.47
CA VAL A 87 13.32 2.71 2.03
C VAL A 87 12.99 1.47 1.21
N PHE A 88 12.07 1.60 0.27
CA PHE A 88 11.79 0.54 -0.69
C PHE A 88 12.90 0.41 -1.73
N PHE A 89 13.19 -0.83 -2.09
CA PHE A 89 14.13 -1.15 -3.16
C PHE A 89 13.40 -1.66 -4.40
N THR A 90 14.00 -1.47 -5.55
CA THR A 90 13.45 -1.97 -6.83
C THR A 90 13.82 -3.42 -7.13
N THR A 91 14.77 -3.98 -6.39
CA THR A 91 15.37 -5.29 -6.66
C THR A 91 15.29 -6.27 -5.49
N SER A 92 15.13 -5.80 -4.25
CA SER A 92 14.95 -6.62 -3.06
C SER A 92 13.63 -6.30 -2.38
N GLY A 93 13.00 -7.31 -1.76
CA GLY A 93 11.70 -7.15 -1.13
C GLY A 93 10.58 -6.81 -2.11
N VAL A 94 10.72 -7.21 -3.38
CA VAL A 94 9.75 -6.94 -4.45
C VAL A 94 9.07 -8.23 -4.84
N TYR A 95 7.77 -8.27 -4.74
CA TYR A 95 6.96 -9.46 -5.00
C TYR A 95 5.96 -9.17 -6.13
N ASP A 96 6.04 -9.94 -7.19
CA ASP A 96 5.03 -9.92 -8.26
C ASP A 96 3.84 -10.79 -7.83
N VAL A 97 2.74 -10.14 -7.51
CA VAL A 97 1.52 -10.80 -7.03
C VAL A 97 0.76 -11.46 -8.18
N SER A 98 0.99 -11.05 -9.44
CA SER A 98 0.31 -11.63 -10.60
C SER A 98 0.58 -13.13 -10.80
N GLY A 99 1.72 -13.63 -10.31
CA GLY A 99 2.04 -15.07 -10.30
C GLY A 99 1.24 -15.89 -9.31
N VAL A 100 0.56 -15.25 -8.36
CA VAL A 100 -0.25 -15.91 -7.34
C VAL A 100 -1.68 -16.04 -7.86
N GLY A 101 -2.12 -17.24 -8.19
CA GLY A 101 -3.48 -17.51 -8.67
C GLY A 101 -3.78 -17.13 -10.12
N ASN A 102 -2.76 -16.82 -10.94
CA ASN A 102 -2.91 -16.41 -12.34
C ASN A 102 -3.77 -15.15 -12.55
N ASP A 103 -3.81 -14.24 -11.58
CA ASP A 103 -4.48 -12.96 -11.71
C ASP A 103 -3.47 -11.86 -12.09
N ASN A 104 -3.65 -11.28 -13.26
CA ASN A 104 -2.82 -10.18 -13.77
C ASN A 104 -3.51 -8.82 -13.61
N THR A 105 -4.47 -8.70 -12.69
CA THR A 105 -5.12 -7.43 -12.40
C THR A 105 -4.26 -6.56 -11.49
N ALA A 106 -4.38 -5.25 -11.67
CA ALA A 106 -3.65 -4.28 -10.86
C ALA A 106 -4.04 -4.38 -9.37
N LEU A 107 -3.09 -4.18 -8.49
CA LEU A 107 -3.37 -3.94 -7.08
C LEU A 107 -4.08 -2.60 -6.93
N THR A 108 -5.06 -2.54 -6.07
CA THR A 108 -5.89 -1.35 -5.84
C THR A 108 -5.74 -0.76 -4.46
N GLY A 109 -5.30 -1.54 -3.49
CA GLY A 109 -5.08 -1.05 -2.14
C GLY A 109 -4.51 -2.10 -1.21
N LEU A 110 -4.17 -1.67 0.00
CA LEU A 110 -3.72 -2.53 1.08
C LEU A 110 -4.15 -1.98 2.44
N VAL A 111 -4.29 -2.88 3.41
CA VAL A 111 -4.60 -2.53 4.79
C VAL A 111 -4.03 -3.58 5.73
N GLU A 112 -3.61 -3.15 6.91
CA GLU A 112 -3.24 -4.06 7.98
C GLU A 112 -4.48 -4.67 8.64
N ASP A 113 -4.46 -5.98 8.87
CA ASP A 113 -5.50 -6.71 9.60
C ASP A 113 -4.86 -7.73 10.54
N TYR A 114 -4.88 -7.43 11.84
CA TYR A 114 -4.29 -8.24 12.91
C TYR A 114 -2.85 -8.72 12.60
N ASP A 115 -2.69 -10.01 12.30
CA ASP A 115 -1.38 -10.66 12.10
C ASP A 115 -0.92 -10.64 10.63
N GLN A 116 -1.67 -10.03 9.73
CA GLN A 116 -1.39 -10.07 8.30
C GLN A 116 -1.70 -8.74 7.63
N ILE A 117 -1.21 -8.61 6.40
CA ILE A 117 -1.61 -7.52 5.50
C ILE A 117 -2.59 -8.08 4.49
N VAL A 118 -3.69 -7.39 4.30
CA VAL A 118 -4.66 -7.67 3.25
C VAL A 118 -4.40 -6.75 2.07
N VAL A 119 -4.15 -7.34 0.92
CA VAL A 119 -3.87 -6.63 -0.33
C VAL A 119 -4.99 -6.91 -1.31
N PHE A 120 -5.49 -5.86 -1.92
CA PHE A 120 -6.59 -5.93 -2.87
C PHE A 120 -6.09 -5.74 -4.30
N SER A 121 -6.59 -6.56 -5.21
CA SER A 121 -6.60 -6.26 -6.64
C SER A 121 -8.02 -5.93 -7.08
N GLU A 122 -8.21 -5.64 -8.36
CA GLU A 122 -9.56 -5.42 -8.89
C GLU A 122 -10.49 -6.63 -8.72
N ARG A 123 -9.94 -7.85 -8.71
CA ARG A 123 -10.74 -9.09 -8.73
C ARG A 123 -10.50 -10.03 -7.58
N HIS A 124 -9.39 -9.89 -6.87
CA HIS A 124 -9.00 -10.81 -5.82
C HIS A 124 -8.50 -10.09 -4.58
N ILE A 125 -8.44 -10.84 -3.50
CA ILE A 125 -7.88 -10.41 -2.22
C ILE A 125 -6.74 -11.36 -1.88
N TYR A 126 -5.61 -10.81 -1.47
CA TYR A 126 -4.42 -11.54 -1.07
C TYR A 126 -4.11 -11.30 0.39
N LEU A 127 -3.65 -12.32 1.06
CA LEU A 127 -3.10 -12.25 2.41
C LEU A 127 -1.58 -12.28 2.32
N VAL A 128 -0.94 -11.37 3.01
CA VAL A 128 0.52 -11.26 3.03
C VAL A 128 1.00 -11.40 4.47
N GLN A 129 1.78 -12.43 4.70
CA GLN A 129 2.47 -12.67 5.97
C GLN A 129 3.89 -12.13 5.86
N THR A 130 4.28 -11.27 6.77
CA THR A 130 5.58 -10.59 6.79
C THR A 130 6.53 -11.15 7.84
N GLN A 131 6.10 -12.14 8.62
CA GLN A 131 6.94 -12.83 9.58
C GLN A 131 7.99 -13.67 8.84
N GLY A 132 9.27 -13.46 9.19
CA GLY A 132 10.40 -14.13 8.55
C GLY A 132 11.15 -13.27 7.54
N LEU A 133 12.10 -13.88 6.84
CA LEU A 133 13.00 -13.19 5.90
C LEU A 133 12.31 -12.83 4.58
N VAL A 134 11.31 -13.59 4.19
CA VAL A 134 10.61 -13.45 2.91
C VAL A 134 9.11 -13.34 3.18
N ALA A 135 8.47 -12.34 2.60
CA ALA A 135 7.01 -12.23 2.68
C ALA A 135 6.34 -13.37 1.90
N GLN A 136 5.29 -13.94 2.48
CA GLN A 136 4.49 -14.96 1.83
C GLN A 136 3.17 -14.35 1.37
N VAL A 137 2.83 -14.53 0.10
CA VAL A 137 1.61 -14.02 -0.50
C VAL A 137 0.70 -15.20 -0.84
N GLN A 138 -0.52 -15.18 -0.34
CA GLN A 138 -1.53 -16.19 -0.60
C GLN A 138 -2.82 -15.54 -1.12
N GLN A 139 -3.34 -16.05 -2.23
CA GLN A 139 -4.66 -15.64 -2.69
C GLN A 139 -5.75 -16.26 -1.82
N THR A 140 -6.77 -15.46 -1.46
CA THR A 140 -7.95 -15.96 -0.75
C THR A 140 -8.90 -16.69 -1.71
N THR A 141 -9.93 -17.31 -1.17
CA THR A 141 -11.00 -17.94 -1.97
C THR A 141 -11.99 -16.92 -2.55
N SER A 142 -11.82 -15.62 -2.24
CA SER A 142 -12.68 -14.57 -2.75
C SER A 142 -12.41 -14.30 -4.23
N ASN A 143 -13.45 -14.34 -5.05
CA ASN A 143 -13.41 -13.95 -6.47
C ASN A 143 -13.86 -12.48 -6.67
N VAL A 144 -13.77 -11.69 -5.62
CA VAL A 144 -14.15 -10.28 -5.61
C VAL A 144 -13.02 -9.48 -5.02
N GLY A 145 -12.61 -8.45 -5.72
CA GLY A 145 -11.61 -7.50 -5.28
C GLY A 145 -12.20 -6.12 -5.01
N CYS A 146 -11.33 -5.15 -4.79
CA CYS A 146 -11.67 -3.77 -4.48
C CYS A 146 -11.50 -2.90 -5.73
N THR A 147 -12.47 -2.03 -6.01
CA THR A 147 -12.40 -1.12 -7.16
C THR A 147 -11.50 0.08 -6.91
N ASP A 148 -11.45 0.57 -5.66
CA ASP A 148 -10.66 1.73 -5.27
C ASP A 148 -10.17 1.57 -3.82
N GLY A 149 -8.85 1.59 -3.64
CA GLY A 149 -8.22 1.40 -2.33
C GLY A 149 -8.58 2.47 -1.30
N PHE A 150 -8.98 3.66 -1.72
CA PHE A 150 -9.47 4.68 -0.79
C PHE A 150 -10.87 4.38 -0.24
N SER A 151 -11.57 3.40 -0.79
CA SER A 151 -12.81 2.88 -0.22
C SER A 151 -12.61 1.87 0.93
N ILE A 152 -11.36 1.52 1.23
CA ILE A 152 -11.04 0.52 2.25
C ILE A 152 -11.06 1.18 3.63
N ALA A 153 -11.82 0.59 4.56
CA ALA A 153 -11.84 0.98 5.96
C ALA A 153 -11.81 -0.25 6.88
N ARG A 154 -10.92 -0.24 7.87
CA ARG A 154 -10.86 -1.29 8.87
C ARG A 154 -11.92 -1.07 9.94
N ILE A 155 -12.65 -2.14 10.27
CA ILE A 155 -13.56 -2.20 11.41
C ILE A 155 -12.79 -2.83 12.57
N PRO A 156 -12.57 -2.12 13.68
CA PRO A 156 -11.95 -2.71 14.85
C PRO A 156 -12.87 -3.76 15.46
N GLU A 157 -12.30 -4.88 15.87
CA GLU A 157 -13.02 -5.86 16.67
C GLU A 157 -13.36 -5.29 18.03
N ASN A 158 -14.58 -5.52 18.48
CA ASN A 158 -15.06 -5.20 19.81
C ASN A 158 -16.23 -6.13 20.17
N ASP A 159 -16.78 -5.97 21.38
CA ASP A 159 -17.89 -6.81 21.88
C ASP A 159 -19.18 -6.77 21.03
N ILE A 160 -19.29 -5.79 20.13
CA ILE A 160 -20.46 -5.58 19.29
C ILE A 160 -20.21 -5.98 17.83
N LEU A 161 -18.98 -5.71 17.33
CA LEU A 161 -18.61 -5.93 15.93
C LEU A 161 -17.52 -7.00 15.84
N PRO A 162 -17.64 -7.95 14.93
CA PRO A 162 -16.69 -9.04 14.77
C PRO A 162 -15.34 -8.61 14.15
N GLY A 163 -15.16 -7.33 13.87
CA GLY A 163 -14.00 -6.86 13.12
C GLY A 163 -14.07 -7.19 11.63
N GLY A 164 -13.15 -6.64 10.87
CA GLY A 164 -13.04 -6.89 9.43
C GLY A 164 -12.66 -5.66 8.63
N ILE A 165 -12.73 -5.79 7.32
CA ILE A 165 -12.38 -4.73 6.37
C ILE A 165 -13.57 -4.47 5.46
N MET A 166 -14.10 -3.25 5.49
CA MET A 166 -15.13 -2.82 4.54
C MET A 166 -14.50 -2.16 3.32
N PHE A 167 -15.07 -2.38 2.16
CA PHE A 167 -14.60 -1.84 0.89
C PHE A 167 -15.69 -1.85 -0.17
N VAL A 168 -15.51 -1.06 -1.23
CA VAL A 168 -16.34 -1.13 -2.44
C VAL A 168 -15.74 -2.13 -3.40
N SER A 169 -16.53 -3.12 -3.77
CA SER A 169 -16.08 -4.20 -4.65
C SER A 169 -16.05 -3.79 -6.13
N ASN A 170 -15.42 -4.61 -6.95
CA ASN A 170 -15.45 -4.47 -8.41
C ASN A 170 -16.85 -4.64 -9.03
N LEU A 171 -17.82 -5.06 -8.25
CA LEU A 171 -19.24 -5.10 -8.63
C LEU A 171 -20.01 -3.85 -8.18
N TYR A 172 -19.32 -2.85 -7.63
CA TYR A 172 -19.88 -1.61 -7.09
C TYR A 172 -20.92 -1.85 -6.00
N ASP A 173 -20.63 -2.79 -5.12
CA ASP A 173 -21.35 -3.03 -3.88
C ASP A 173 -20.39 -2.91 -2.68
N VAL A 174 -20.94 -2.66 -1.50
CA VAL A 174 -20.15 -2.61 -0.26
C VAL A 174 -20.05 -4.02 0.30
N ARG A 175 -18.82 -4.42 0.61
CA ARG A 175 -18.51 -5.73 1.19
C ARG A 175 -17.72 -5.62 2.47
N ILE A 176 -17.86 -6.64 3.28
CA ILE A 176 -16.97 -6.88 4.42
C ILE A 176 -16.12 -8.12 4.14
N PHE A 177 -14.83 -7.98 4.34
CA PHE A 177 -13.90 -9.09 4.34
C PHE A 177 -13.56 -9.45 5.78
N SER A 178 -13.76 -10.70 6.13
CA SER A 178 -13.39 -11.26 7.43
C SER A 178 -12.76 -12.64 7.21
N GLY A 179 -11.50 -12.77 7.53
CA GLY A 179 -10.73 -13.99 7.27
C GLY A 179 -10.48 -14.23 5.79
N ASN A 180 -11.11 -15.23 5.19
CA ASN A 180 -10.90 -15.63 3.79
C ASN A 180 -12.06 -15.30 2.85
N ILE A 181 -13.15 -14.73 3.35
CA ILE A 181 -14.41 -14.57 2.60
C ILE A 181 -14.84 -13.12 2.60
N ALA A 182 -15.13 -12.58 1.41
CA ALA A 182 -15.77 -11.29 1.25
C ALA A 182 -17.29 -11.47 1.13
N THR A 183 -18.02 -10.98 2.12
CA THR A 183 -19.47 -11.05 2.19
C THR A 183 -20.08 -9.76 1.66
N ASN A 184 -21.09 -9.88 0.79
CA ASN A 184 -21.86 -8.73 0.31
C ASN A 184 -22.79 -8.23 1.42
N LEU A 185 -22.64 -6.99 1.82
CA LEU A 185 -23.52 -6.33 2.78
C LEU A 185 -24.80 -5.78 2.13
N ALA A 186 -24.80 -5.58 0.82
CA ALA A 186 -25.98 -5.03 0.11
C ALA A 186 -27.23 -5.93 0.21
N THR A 187 -27.06 -7.24 0.39
CA THR A 187 -28.17 -8.13 0.72
C THR A 187 -28.75 -7.89 2.11
N SER A 188 -27.98 -7.29 3.02
CA SER A 188 -28.44 -6.86 4.33
C SER A 188 -29.17 -5.53 4.31
N PHE A 189 -28.89 -4.65 3.33
CA PHE A 189 -29.64 -3.40 3.17
C PHE A 189 -31.12 -3.62 2.84
N ASP A 190 -31.46 -4.69 2.12
CA ASP A 190 -32.84 -5.08 1.91
C ASP A 190 -33.55 -5.53 3.20
N ASN A 191 -32.81 -5.99 4.21
CA ASN A 191 -33.36 -6.42 5.51
C ASN A 191 -33.30 -5.32 6.58
N LEU A 192 -32.52 -4.25 6.41
CA LEU A 192 -32.50 -3.07 7.30
C LEU A 192 -33.67 -2.10 7.04
N ARG A 193 -34.69 -2.55 6.34
CA ARG A 193 -35.92 -1.83 6.05
C ARG A 193 -36.79 -1.52 7.26
N THR A 194 -36.36 -1.79 8.44
CA THR A 194 -37.16 -1.53 9.64
C THR A 194 -36.53 -0.44 10.47
N ASN A 195 -36.62 0.80 10.05
CA ASN A 195 -36.93 1.96 10.88
C ASN A 195 -36.60 3.28 10.17
N ASN A 196 -37.61 3.88 9.56
CA ASN A 196 -37.86 5.31 9.42
C ASN A 196 -36.89 6.25 8.69
N TYR A 197 -35.84 5.78 8.01
CA TYR A 197 -35.12 6.59 7.02
C TYR A 197 -35.00 5.79 5.73
N SER A 198 -36.12 5.73 4.99
CA SER A 198 -36.19 5.07 3.69
C SER A 198 -35.69 6.01 2.59
N ILE A 199 -34.41 6.15 2.43
CA ILE A 199 -33.89 6.28 1.09
C ILE A 199 -33.79 4.84 0.59
N GLN A 200 -34.72 4.42 -0.25
CA GLN A 200 -34.53 3.23 -1.07
C GLN A 200 -33.38 3.53 -2.02
N LEU A 201 -32.17 3.19 -1.62
CA LEU A 201 -31.04 3.13 -2.53
C LEU A 201 -31.38 2.03 -3.53
N ASN A 202 -31.83 2.46 -4.72
CA ASN A 202 -31.91 1.55 -5.84
C ASN A 202 -30.49 1.06 -6.09
N LYS A 203 -30.27 -0.26 -6.04
CA LYS A 203 -28.96 -0.90 -6.22
C LYS A 203 -28.26 -0.41 -7.47
N ASP A 204 -28.99 -0.21 -8.56
CA ASP A 204 -28.43 0.24 -9.84
C ASP A 204 -28.02 1.72 -9.78
N THR A 205 -28.78 2.55 -9.09
CA THR A 205 -28.43 3.97 -8.88
C THR A 205 -27.16 4.06 -8.03
N PHE A 206 -27.09 3.33 -6.94
CA PHE A 206 -25.92 3.30 -6.06
C PHE A 206 -24.67 2.83 -6.81
N ALA A 207 -24.76 1.72 -7.55
CA ALA A 207 -23.63 1.22 -8.33
C ALA A 207 -23.20 2.22 -9.44
N ASN A 208 -24.14 2.94 -10.06
CA ASN A 208 -23.83 3.96 -11.06
C ASN A 208 -23.17 5.19 -10.44
N GLU A 209 -23.55 5.58 -9.25
CA GLU A 209 -22.93 6.69 -8.51
C GLU A 209 -21.51 6.36 -8.06
N LEU A 210 -21.22 5.10 -7.73
CA LEU A 210 -19.85 4.68 -7.37
C LEU A 210 -18.94 4.53 -8.58
N ARG A 211 -19.53 4.23 -9.76
CA ARG A 211 -18.75 3.92 -10.96
C ARG A 211 -18.09 5.16 -11.55
N GLY A 212 -16.75 5.13 -11.62
CA GLY A 212 -15.97 6.20 -12.22
C GLY A 212 -15.74 7.43 -11.36
N ASN A 213 -16.26 7.44 -10.12
CA ASN A 213 -16.01 8.50 -9.16
C ASN A 213 -14.91 8.11 -8.18
N PRO A 214 -14.07 9.06 -7.74
CA PRO A 214 -13.15 8.84 -6.65
C PRO A 214 -13.90 8.48 -5.38
N LEU A 215 -13.45 7.44 -4.69
CA LEU A 215 -14.06 6.99 -3.46
C LEU A 215 -13.14 7.31 -2.28
N HIS A 216 -13.73 7.67 -1.15
CA HIS A 216 -13.03 7.79 0.12
C HIS A 216 -13.89 7.20 1.21
N ALA A 217 -13.28 6.41 2.10
CA ALA A 217 -14.03 5.82 3.18
C ALA A 217 -13.32 5.95 4.52
N ALA A 218 -14.12 5.96 5.57
CA ALA A 218 -13.66 5.87 6.95
C ALA A 218 -14.69 5.08 7.77
N PHE A 219 -14.21 4.41 8.81
CA PHE A 219 -15.07 3.79 9.82
C PHE A 219 -15.00 4.62 11.09
N HIS A 220 -16.15 5.15 11.52
CA HIS A 220 -16.26 5.97 12.72
C HIS A 220 -17.62 5.78 13.37
N ASP A 221 -17.66 5.75 14.71
CA ASP A 221 -18.88 5.61 15.49
C ASP A 221 -19.79 4.46 15.02
N TYR A 222 -19.18 3.28 14.84
CA TYR A 222 -19.85 2.04 14.37
C TYR A 222 -20.48 2.13 12.98
N LYS A 223 -20.04 3.09 12.16
CA LYS A 223 -20.57 3.31 10.81
C LYS A 223 -19.45 3.37 9.79
N TYR A 224 -19.73 2.82 8.64
CA TYR A 224 -18.90 2.99 7.46
C TYR A 224 -19.39 4.21 6.69
N HIS A 225 -18.55 5.23 6.61
CA HIS A 225 -18.79 6.45 5.86
C HIS A 225 -18.10 6.33 4.51
N LEU A 226 -18.88 6.34 3.43
CA LEU A 226 -18.38 6.31 2.07
C LEU A 226 -18.72 7.61 1.38
N ILE A 227 -17.71 8.27 0.85
CA ILE A 227 -17.84 9.50 0.07
C ILE A 227 -17.60 9.16 -1.39
N ALA A 228 -18.55 9.49 -2.25
CA ALA A 228 -18.46 9.37 -3.69
C ALA A 228 -18.88 10.70 -4.30
N GLU A 229 -17.93 11.46 -4.86
CA GLU A 229 -18.12 12.78 -5.44
C GLU A 229 -18.96 13.74 -4.58
N ASN A 230 -20.27 13.76 -4.78
CA ASN A 230 -21.22 14.68 -4.11
C ASN A 230 -22.07 14.01 -3.04
N PHE A 231 -21.86 12.72 -2.76
CA PHE A 231 -22.69 11.94 -1.85
C PHE A 231 -21.88 11.39 -0.68
N ILE A 232 -22.50 11.34 0.48
CA ILE A 232 -21.99 10.67 1.67
C ILE A 232 -23.01 9.58 2.04
N TYR A 233 -22.54 8.34 2.04
CA TYR A 233 -23.29 7.18 2.49
C TYR A 233 -22.84 6.77 3.89
N VAL A 234 -23.76 6.42 4.78
CA VAL A 234 -23.47 6.06 6.17
C VAL A 234 -24.21 4.78 6.56
#